data_613069d141c568ab7b51c676be1859dd
#
_entry.id   613069d141c568ab7b51c676be1859dd
#
_cell.length_a   1.000
_cell.length_b   1.000
_cell.length_c   1.000
_cell.angle_alpha   90.00
_cell.angle_beta   90.00
_cell.angle_gamma   90.00
#
_symmetry.space_group_name_H-M   'P 1'
#
loop_
_entity.id
_entity.type
_entity.pdbx_description
1 polymer ?
#
loop_
_entity_poly.entity_id
_entity_poly.type
_entity_poly.pdbx_seq_one_letter_code
_entity_poly.pdbx_strand_id
1 'polypeptide(L)'
;MNETSQREPGESGLFNRIAVLRAERGISRQELADAVGVNYQTIGFLERGDYGPSLKLAFQIAAFFGLPVEAVFSIEPFKPLS
;
A
#
# COMPACT_ATOMS: atom_id res chain seq x y z
N MET A 1 -9.99 16.84 10.82
CA MET A 1 -9.56 16.25 10.70
C MET A 1 -8.75 15.94 10.45
N ASN A 2 -8.48 15.78 10.42
CA ASN A 2 -7.64 15.39 10.16
C ASN A 2 -7.24 14.69 9.59
N GLU A 3 -7.18 14.87 8.76
CA GLU A 3 -6.74 13.98 8.40
C GLU A 3 -5.51 13.88 8.28
N THR A 4 -4.91 13.29 8.64
CA THR A 4 -3.55 13.02 8.50
C THR A 4 -3.31 12.31 7.22
N SER A 5 -2.08 12.16 6.78
CA SER A 5 -1.77 11.43 5.58
C SER A 5 -2.01 9.94 5.74
N GLN A 6 -2.27 9.47 6.94
CA GLN A 6 -2.47 8.05 7.18
C GLN A 6 -3.88 7.78 7.60
N ARG A 7 -4.49 6.81 6.93
CA ARG A 7 -5.83 6.40 7.27
C ARG A 7 -5.80 5.42 8.39
N GLU A 8 -6.95 5.23 9.00
CA GLU A 8 -7.15 4.10 9.89
C GLU A 8 -6.86 2.82 9.12
N PRO A 9 -6.36 1.79 9.78
CA PRO A 9 -5.94 0.59 9.06
C PRO A 9 -7.08 -0.24 8.47
N GLY A 10 -8.32 0.05 8.80
CA GLY A 10 -9.43 -0.75 8.31
C GLY A 10 -9.43 -2.14 8.91
N GLU A 11 -10.11 -3.06 8.27
CA GLU A 11 -10.27 -4.39 8.83
C GLU A 11 -9.02 -5.24 8.76
N SER A 12 -8.10 -4.91 7.88
CA SER A 12 -6.87 -5.67 7.78
C SER A 12 -5.97 -5.49 8.99
N GLY A 13 -6.12 -4.40 9.71
CA GLY A 13 -5.20 -4.07 10.78
C GLY A 13 -3.85 -3.58 10.29
N LEU A 14 -3.73 -3.28 8.99
CA LEU A 14 -2.47 -2.86 8.40
C LEU A 14 -2.58 -1.42 7.89
N PHE A 15 -1.52 -0.68 8.12
CA PHE A 15 -1.29 0.59 7.45
C PHE A 15 -0.42 0.33 6.23
N ASN A 16 -0.54 1.16 5.20
CA ASN A 16 0.31 1.00 4.03
C ASN A 16 0.57 2.34 3.36
N ARG A 17 1.60 2.36 2.53
CA ARG A 17 2.01 3.54 1.78
C ARG A 17 1.80 3.37 0.27
N ILE A 18 0.97 2.43 -0.15
CA ILE A 18 0.84 2.14 -1.57
C ILE A 18 0.40 3.38 -2.36
N ALA A 19 -0.63 4.07 -1.88
CA ALA A 19 -1.13 5.25 -2.59
C ALA A 19 -0.09 6.36 -2.66
N VAL A 20 0.65 6.58 -1.57
CA VAL A 20 1.70 7.59 -1.53
C VAL A 20 2.81 7.24 -2.51
N LEU A 21 3.25 5.98 -2.51
CA LEU A 21 4.32 5.55 -3.39
C LEU A 21 3.91 5.64 -4.85
N ARG A 22 2.66 5.26 -5.16
CA ARG A 22 2.16 5.42 -6.52
C ARG A 22 2.17 6.89 -6.94
N ALA A 23 1.67 7.75 -6.07
CA ALA A 23 1.61 9.18 -6.39
C ALA A 23 2.99 9.75 -6.63
N GLU A 24 3.95 9.36 -5.80
CA GLU A 24 5.33 9.84 -5.97
C GLU A 24 5.93 9.43 -7.30
N ARG A 25 5.51 8.30 -7.82
CA ARG A 25 6.06 7.77 -9.08
C ARG A 25 5.18 8.01 -10.27
N GLY A 26 4.02 8.63 -10.06
CA GLY A 26 3.11 8.92 -11.16
C GLY A 26 2.52 7.69 -11.79
N ILE A 27 2.28 6.63 -11.02
CA ILE A 27 1.73 5.39 -11.55
C ILE A 27 0.31 5.17 -11.04
N SER A 28 -0.51 4.60 -11.91
CA SER A 28 -1.91 4.32 -11.60
C SER A 28 -2.04 3.00 -10.85
N ARG A 29 -3.23 2.80 -10.26
CA ARG A 29 -3.56 1.50 -9.69
C ARG A 29 -3.49 0.40 -10.74
N GLN A 30 -3.93 0.70 -11.96
CA GLN A 30 -3.91 -0.28 -13.04
C GLN A 30 -2.48 -0.71 -13.37
N GLU A 31 -1.57 0.25 -13.42
CA GLU A 31 -0.18 -0.07 -13.71
C GLU A 31 0.43 -0.96 -12.63
N LEU A 32 0.16 -0.64 -11.37
CA LEU A 32 0.66 -1.48 -10.29
C LEU A 32 0.01 -2.86 -10.34
N ALA A 33 -1.31 -2.91 -10.56
CA ALA A 33 -2.02 -4.17 -10.61
C ALA A 33 -1.48 -5.07 -11.71
N ASP A 34 -1.24 -4.50 -12.89
CA ASP A 34 -0.68 -5.26 -14.00
C ASP A 34 0.71 -5.81 -13.66
N ALA A 35 1.51 -5.01 -12.98
CA ALA A 35 2.87 -5.41 -12.65
C ALA A 35 2.91 -6.57 -11.65
N VAL A 36 1.95 -6.63 -10.74
CA VAL A 36 1.95 -7.69 -9.71
C VAL A 36 0.88 -8.75 -9.97
N GLY A 37 0.17 -8.66 -11.10
CA GLY A 37 -0.72 -9.74 -11.53
C GLY A 37 -2.04 -9.83 -10.80
N VAL A 38 -2.60 -8.70 -10.39
CA VAL A 38 -3.91 -8.68 -9.73
C VAL A 38 -4.83 -7.69 -10.42
N ASN A 39 -6.09 -7.69 -10.03
CA ASN A 39 -7.07 -6.74 -10.52
C ASN A 39 -6.83 -5.38 -9.84
N TYR A 40 -7.08 -4.29 -10.59
CA TYR A 40 -6.83 -2.96 -10.01
C TYR A 40 -7.73 -2.67 -8.80
N GLN A 41 -8.89 -3.32 -8.73
CA GLN A 41 -9.76 -3.17 -7.57
C GLN A 41 -9.10 -3.74 -6.31
N THR A 42 -8.30 -4.79 -6.47
CA THR A 42 -7.54 -5.35 -5.36
C THR A 42 -6.58 -4.30 -4.79
N ILE A 43 -5.91 -3.55 -5.66
CA ILE A 43 -5.03 -2.49 -5.19
C ILE A 43 -5.82 -1.46 -4.39
N GLY A 44 -7.01 -1.09 -4.86
CA GLY A 44 -7.86 -0.15 -4.12
C GLY A 44 -8.23 -0.66 -2.74
N PHE A 45 -8.60 -1.95 -2.64
CA PHE A 45 -8.94 -2.54 -1.34
C PHE A 45 -7.73 -2.55 -0.41
N LEU A 46 -6.56 -2.86 -0.94
CA LEU A 46 -5.34 -2.85 -0.13
C LEU A 46 -5.03 -1.45 0.37
N GLU A 47 -5.16 -0.45 -0.51
CA GLU A 47 -4.85 0.93 -0.13
C GLU A 47 -5.75 1.43 0.98
N ARG A 48 -7.00 0.99 0.99
CA ARG A 48 -7.94 1.38 2.05
C ARG A 48 -7.78 0.56 3.32
N GLY A 49 -6.98 -0.51 3.28
CA GLY A 49 -6.83 -1.37 4.44
C GLY A 49 -8.01 -2.29 4.67
N ASP A 50 -8.85 -2.49 3.66
CA ASP A 50 -10.04 -3.33 3.79
C ASP A 50 -9.66 -4.78 4.05
N TYR A 51 -8.58 -5.25 3.44
CA TYR A 51 -8.00 -6.53 3.79
C TYR A 51 -6.52 -6.50 3.44
N GLY A 52 -5.77 -7.43 4.03
CA GLY A 52 -4.34 -7.46 3.84
C GLY A 52 -3.95 -8.32 2.64
N PRO A 53 -2.79 -8.09 2.08
CA PRO A 53 -2.31 -8.91 0.98
C PRO A 53 -1.84 -10.26 1.49
N SER A 54 -1.80 -11.25 0.58
CA SER A 54 -1.04 -12.45 0.87
C SER A 54 0.43 -12.06 1.06
N LEU A 55 1.18 -12.91 1.72
CA LEU A 55 2.60 -12.63 1.89
C LEU A 55 3.29 -12.46 0.55
N LYS A 56 2.96 -13.31 -0.42
CA LYS A 56 3.55 -13.22 -1.75
C LYS A 56 3.24 -11.87 -2.38
N LEU A 57 1.98 -11.44 -2.32
CA LEU A 57 1.60 -10.18 -2.94
C LEU A 57 2.29 -9.00 -2.24
N ALA A 58 2.43 -9.07 -0.92
CA ALA A 58 3.12 -8.03 -0.19
C ALA A 58 4.57 -7.89 -0.68
N PHE A 59 5.27 -9.01 -0.84
CA PHE A 59 6.62 -8.98 -1.35
C PHE A 59 6.68 -8.48 -2.79
N GLN A 60 5.71 -8.86 -3.62
CA GLN A 60 5.69 -8.41 -5.01
C GLN A 60 5.49 -6.89 -5.11
N ILE A 61 4.61 -6.36 -4.29
CA ILE A 61 4.37 -4.91 -4.29
C ILE A 61 5.63 -4.18 -3.80
N ALA A 62 6.23 -4.65 -2.72
CA ALA A 62 7.44 -4.04 -2.21
C ALA A 62 8.56 -4.09 -3.23
N ALA A 63 8.72 -5.22 -3.89
CA ALA A 63 9.74 -5.38 -4.92
C ALA A 63 9.51 -4.44 -6.10
N PHE A 64 8.25 -4.24 -6.47
CA PHE A 64 7.92 -3.31 -7.55
C PHE A 64 8.43 -1.90 -7.22
N PHE A 65 8.29 -1.48 -5.97
CA PHE A 65 8.76 -0.17 -5.54
C PHE A 65 10.24 -0.16 -5.17
N GLY A 66 10.88 -1.32 -5.13
CA GLY A 66 12.29 -1.40 -4.77
C GLY A 66 12.53 -1.14 -3.30
N LEU A 67 11.58 -1.49 -2.44
CA LEU A 67 11.63 -1.21 -1.01
C LEU A 67 11.45 -2.50 -0.22
N PRO A 68 11.93 -2.53 1.04
CA PRO A 68 11.60 -3.66 1.90
C PRO A 68 10.11 -3.63 2.24
N VAL A 69 9.55 -4.80 2.54
CA VAL A 69 8.11 -4.91 2.75
C VAL A 69 7.64 -4.01 3.90
N GLU A 70 8.45 -3.87 4.92
CA GLU A 70 8.07 -3.04 6.08
C GLU A 70 8.10 -1.54 5.78
N ALA A 71 8.65 -1.13 4.65
CA ALA A 71 8.56 0.26 4.21
C ALA A 71 7.23 0.52 3.50
N VAL A 72 6.52 -0.54 3.11
CA VAL A 72 5.25 -0.41 2.40
C VAL A 72 4.07 -0.74 3.29
N PHE A 73 4.21 -1.73 4.18
CA PHE A 73 3.15 -2.17 5.09
C PHE A 73 3.62 -2.13 6.53
N SER A 74 2.71 -1.81 7.44
CA SER A 74 3.07 -1.74 8.86
C SER A 74 1.85 -2.03 9.70
N ILE A 75 2.05 -2.59 10.89
CA ILE A 75 0.98 -2.76 11.87
C ILE A 75 0.84 -1.52 12.74
N GLU A 76 1.68 -0.54 12.55
CA GLU A 76 1.63 0.73 13.27
C GLU A 76 1.62 1.87 12.27
N PRO A 77 1.09 3.04 12.65
CA PRO A 77 1.14 4.18 11.74
C PRO A 77 2.57 4.51 11.37
N PHE A 78 2.77 4.88 10.12
CA PHE A 78 4.08 5.32 9.67
C PHE A 78 4.40 6.66 10.29
N LYS A 79 5.65 6.84 10.69
CA LYS A 79 6.05 8.10 11.29
C LYS A 79 6.23 9.15 10.21
N PRO A 80 5.86 10.40 10.49
CA PRO A 80 6.13 11.47 9.53
C PRO A 80 7.63 11.65 9.38
N LEU A 81 7.99 12.21 8.23
CA LEU A 81 9.37 12.46 7.93
C LEU A 81 9.79 13.71 8.60
N SER A 82 10.21 14.13 9.38
CA SER A 82 10.70 15.39 9.86
C SER A 82 11.09 15.36 11.34
#